data_dabcbd1b23b197e1f1eda75be0fdcfa3
#
_entry.id   dabcbd1b23b197e1f1eda75be0fdcfa3
#
_cell.length_a   1.000
_cell.length_b   1.000
_cell.length_c   1.000
_cell.angle_alpha   90.00
_cell.angle_beta   90.00
_cell.angle_gamma   90.00
#
_symmetry.space_group_name_H-M   'P 1'
#
loop_
_entity.id
_entity.type
_entity.pdbx_description
1 polymer ?
#
loop_
_entity_poly.entity_id
_entity_poly.type
_entity_poly.pdbx_seq_one_letter_code
_entity_poly.pdbx_strand_id
1 'polypeptide(L)'
;TNAMYMISSSKLKKSKKMLSDTEPYFFTLQSEMSRILRHIPDISSIYFKTNEDKDAADKKVGYIVITADKGLAGSYNHNVLKIAQEQLEKNPNHSLFVLGELGRHYFEQRGIEIEKQFHYTVQNPTLNRARNISEEIIELYRKGELDEVYIIYTSMINAIQEETQIEQLLPLKKADFNIQIPVDFKREELALKPSP
;
A
#
# COMPACT_ATOMS: atom_id res chain seq x y z
N THR A 1 -18.44 17.52 -21.77
CA THR A 1 -18.30 16.04 -21.75
C THR A 1 -17.03 15.58 -22.46
N ASN A 2 -16.73 16.06 -23.69
CA ASN A 2 -15.54 15.65 -24.44
C ASN A 2 -14.23 16.07 -23.74
N ALA A 3 -14.16 17.28 -23.17
CA ALA A 3 -12.96 17.76 -22.47
C ALA A 3 -12.67 16.89 -21.21
N MET A 4 -13.68 16.54 -20.43
CA MET A 4 -13.50 15.66 -19.27
C MET A 4 -13.05 14.26 -19.70
N TYR A 5 -13.61 13.73 -20.77
CA TYR A 5 -13.19 12.44 -21.32
C TYR A 5 -11.73 12.46 -21.76
N MET A 6 -11.30 13.49 -22.49
CA MET A 6 -9.91 13.63 -22.93
C MET A 6 -8.93 13.76 -21.77
N ILE A 7 -9.27 14.55 -20.75
CA ILE A 7 -8.45 14.72 -19.55
C ILE A 7 -8.34 13.39 -18.80
N SER A 8 -9.46 12.70 -18.58
CA SER A 8 -9.49 11.42 -17.86
C SER A 8 -8.71 10.34 -18.60
N SER A 9 -8.89 10.23 -19.93
CA SER A 9 -8.13 9.29 -20.77
C SER A 9 -6.63 9.55 -20.74
N SER A 10 -6.22 10.84 -20.79
CA SER A 10 -4.80 11.22 -20.72
C SER A 10 -4.21 10.87 -19.35
N LYS A 11 -4.93 11.15 -18.26
CA LYS A 11 -4.50 10.78 -16.90
C LYS A 11 -4.40 9.27 -16.72
N LEU A 12 -5.37 8.51 -17.22
CA LEU A 12 -5.36 7.05 -17.18
C LEU A 12 -4.13 6.48 -17.91
N LYS A 13 -3.84 6.98 -19.11
CA LYS A 13 -2.67 6.56 -19.88
C LYS A 13 -1.37 6.84 -19.14
N LYS A 14 -1.27 8.03 -18.54
CA LYS A 14 -0.09 8.43 -17.73
C LYS A 14 0.07 7.51 -16.51
N SER A 15 -1.01 7.25 -15.77
CA SER A 15 -0.97 6.39 -14.58
C SER A 15 -0.60 4.95 -14.92
N LYS A 16 -1.17 4.39 -16.00
CA LYS A 16 -0.78 3.05 -16.50
C LYS A 16 0.70 2.97 -16.86
N LYS A 17 1.23 4.01 -17.52
CA LYS A 17 2.66 4.05 -17.84
C LYS A 17 3.51 4.09 -16.58
N MET A 18 3.16 4.92 -15.59
CA MET A 18 3.90 5.00 -14.33
C MET A 18 3.88 3.67 -13.57
N LEU A 19 2.76 2.95 -13.56
CA LEU A 19 2.65 1.62 -12.98
C LEU A 19 3.60 0.65 -13.70
N SER A 20 3.50 0.57 -15.03
CA SER A 20 4.34 -0.30 -15.85
C SER A 20 5.85 -0.01 -15.70
N ASP A 21 6.22 1.27 -15.52
CA ASP A 21 7.61 1.67 -15.29
C ASP A 21 8.11 1.29 -13.88
N THR A 22 7.20 1.10 -12.91
CA THR A 22 7.51 0.79 -11.50
C THR A 22 7.52 -0.72 -11.22
N GLU A 23 6.69 -1.49 -11.93
CA GLU A 23 6.56 -2.94 -11.72
C GLU A 23 7.88 -3.72 -11.78
N PRO A 24 8.80 -3.48 -12.73
CA PRO A 24 10.08 -4.20 -12.80
C PRO A 24 10.92 -4.00 -11.53
N TYR A 25 10.92 -2.79 -10.98
CA TYR A 25 11.61 -2.49 -9.73
C TYR A 25 11.01 -3.27 -8.55
N PHE A 26 9.70 -3.29 -8.43
CA PHE A 26 8.99 -4.06 -7.40
C PHE A 26 9.31 -5.56 -7.49
N PHE A 27 9.22 -6.15 -8.67
CA PHE A 27 9.53 -7.57 -8.86
C PHE A 27 11.00 -7.91 -8.61
N THR A 28 11.91 -7.00 -8.91
CA THR A 28 13.34 -7.16 -8.58
C THR A 28 13.55 -7.21 -7.07
N LEU A 29 12.96 -6.28 -6.32
CA LEU A 29 13.04 -6.29 -4.85
C LEU A 29 12.44 -7.57 -4.26
N GLN A 30 11.28 -7.99 -4.75
CA GLN A 30 10.63 -9.22 -4.31
C GLN A 30 11.49 -10.46 -4.59
N SER A 31 12.15 -10.51 -5.75
CA SER A 31 13.10 -11.57 -6.11
C SER A 31 14.30 -11.61 -5.18
N GLU A 32 14.88 -10.46 -4.87
CA GLU A 32 16.03 -10.36 -3.96
C GLU A 32 15.63 -10.79 -2.54
N MET A 33 14.48 -10.36 -2.06
CA MET A 33 13.95 -10.80 -0.76
C MET A 33 13.73 -12.31 -0.72
N SER A 34 13.13 -12.88 -1.78
CA SER A 34 12.94 -14.33 -1.93
C SER A 34 14.28 -15.08 -1.91
N ARG A 35 15.31 -14.54 -2.56
CA ARG A 35 16.66 -15.09 -2.55
C ARG A 35 17.28 -15.08 -1.15
N ILE A 36 17.21 -13.95 -0.45
CA ILE A 36 17.73 -13.81 0.92
C ILE A 36 17.05 -14.81 1.86
N LEU A 37 15.73 -14.92 1.83
CA LEU A 37 14.98 -15.83 2.71
C LEU A 37 15.26 -17.30 2.43
N ARG A 38 15.61 -17.67 1.19
CA ARG A 38 16.04 -19.04 0.88
C ARG A 38 17.40 -19.38 1.45
N HIS A 39 18.32 -18.41 1.50
CA HIS A 39 19.65 -18.62 2.04
C HIS A 39 19.74 -18.47 3.56
N ILE A 40 18.86 -17.64 4.12
CA ILE A 40 18.80 -17.35 5.56
C ILE A 40 17.32 -17.52 6.03
N PRO A 41 16.81 -18.76 6.11
CA PRO A 41 15.41 -19.00 6.45
C PRO A 41 15.04 -18.54 7.85
N ASP A 42 16.02 -18.56 8.77
CA ASP A 42 15.85 -18.18 10.18
C ASP A 42 16.22 -16.72 10.47
N ILE A 43 16.19 -15.85 9.42
CA ILE A 43 16.46 -14.43 9.60
C ILE A 43 15.57 -13.85 10.71
N SER A 44 16.20 -13.31 11.74
CA SER A 44 15.52 -12.62 12.82
C SER A 44 15.45 -11.14 12.50
N SER A 45 14.25 -10.63 12.27
CA SER A 45 14.01 -9.21 12.01
C SER A 45 12.69 -8.80 12.63
N ILE A 46 12.62 -7.58 13.16
CA ILE A 46 11.38 -6.99 13.67
C ILE A 46 10.28 -6.95 12.61
N TYR A 47 10.65 -6.88 11.33
CA TYR A 47 9.70 -6.81 10.21
C TYR A 47 9.02 -8.15 9.87
N PHE A 48 9.55 -9.27 10.37
CA PHE A 48 8.95 -10.60 10.24
C PHE A 48 8.38 -11.13 11.56
N LYS A 49 8.57 -10.39 12.64
CA LYS A 49 8.15 -10.82 13.97
C LYS A 49 6.64 -10.63 14.11
N THR A 50 5.93 -11.73 14.24
CA THR A 50 4.50 -11.71 14.61
C THR A 50 4.37 -11.47 16.12
N ASN A 51 3.43 -10.63 16.51
CA ASN A 51 3.06 -10.41 17.91
C ASN A 51 1.95 -11.39 18.31
N GLU A 52 2.23 -12.69 18.14
CA GLU A 52 1.27 -13.77 18.45
C GLU A 52 0.92 -13.86 19.93
N ASP A 53 1.81 -13.37 20.80
CA ASP A 53 1.62 -13.36 22.24
C ASP A 53 0.64 -12.26 22.73
N LYS A 54 0.26 -11.32 21.85
CA LYS A 54 -0.74 -10.30 22.18
C LYS A 54 -2.13 -10.76 21.81
N ASP A 55 -3.07 -10.56 22.71
CA ASP A 55 -4.49 -10.71 22.37
C ASP A 55 -4.89 -9.76 21.24
N ALA A 56 -5.78 -10.21 20.37
CA ALA A 56 -6.22 -9.44 19.21
C ALA A 56 -6.76 -8.05 19.59
N ALA A 57 -7.39 -7.92 20.77
CA ALA A 57 -7.93 -6.67 21.27
C ALA A 57 -6.84 -5.66 21.72
N ASP A 58 -5.65 -6.16 22.09
CA ASP A 58 -4.54 -5.34 22.57
C ASP A 58 -3.59 -4.92 21.46
N LYS A 59 -3.73 -5.50 20.27
CA LYS A 59 -2.92 -5.14 19.12
C LYS A 59 -3.26 -3.74 18.63
N LYS A 60 -2.22 -2.95 18.40
CA LYS A 60 -2.30 -1.62 17.77
C LYS A 60 -2.22 -1.76 16.26
N VAL A 61 -3.32 -1.55 15.58
CA VAL A 61 -3.44 -1.80 14.15
C VAL A 61 -3.47 -0.49 13.38
N GLY A 62 -2.53 -0.31 12.44
CA GLY A 62 -2.51 0.81 11.51
C GLY A 62 -3.24 0.46 10.21
N TYR A 63 -4.13 1.33 9.77
CA TYR A 63 -4.80 1.22 8.47
C TYR A 63 -4.41 2.39 7.58
N ILE A 64 -3.78 2.10 6.45
CA ILE A 64 -3.49 3.06 5.40
C ILE A 64 -4.62 2.95 4.37
N VAL A 65 -5.43 4.00 4.24
CA VAL A 65 -6.59 4.02 3.35
C VAL A 65 -6.33 4.94 2.18
N ILE A 66 -6.36 4.41 0.96
CA ILE A 66 -6.12 5.16 -0.27
C ILE A 66 -7.45 5.47 -0.95
N THR A 67 -7.79 6.75 -1.02
CA THR A 67 -8.96 7.27 -1.74
C THR A 67 -8.54 8.26 -2.81
N ALA A 68 -9.48 8.73 -3.61
CA ALA A 68 -9.23 9.83 -4.53
C ALA A 68 -9.21 11.19 -3.80
N ASP A 69 -8.58 12.19 -4.43
CA ASP A 69 -8.64 13.58 -3.96
C ASP A 69 -9.95 14.27 -4.37
N LYS A 70 -10.64 13.77 -5.40
CA LYS A 70 -11.88 14.34 -5.93
C LYS A 70 -12.92 13.27 -6.17
N GLY A 71 -14.20 13.66 -6.11
CA GLY A 71 -15.34 12.80 -6.42
C GLY A 71 -15.48 12.49 -7.91
N LEU A 72 -16.67 12.02 -8.29
CA LEU A 72 -17.04 11.57 -9.65
C LEU A 72 -16.28 10.32 -10.13
N ALA A 73 -15.93 9.44 -9.19
CA ALA A 73 -15.23 8.17 -9.45
C ALA A 73 -16.12 6.94 -9.21
N GLY A 74 -17.45 7.07 -9.39
CA GLY A 74 -18.40 5.96 -9.20
C GLY A 74 -18.29 5.34 -7.80
N SER A 75 -18.29 4.01 -7.74
CA SER A 75 -18.18 3.23 -6.50
C SER A 75 -16.79 3.16 -5.91
N TYR A 76 -15.75 3.61 -6.62
CA TYR A 76 -14.35 3.52 -6.23
C TYR A 76 -14.10 3.91 -4.77
N ASN A 77 -14.43 5.15 -4.40
CA ASN A 77 -14.20 5.62 -3.04
C ASN A 77 -15.16 4.95 -2.03
N HIS A 78 -16.40 4.71 -2.42
CA HIS A 78 -17.41 4.10 -1.54
C HIS A 78 -16.97 2.72 -1.07
N ASN A 79 -16.46 1.88 -1.97
CA ASN A 79 -16.03 0.53 -1.66
C ASN A 79 -14.83 0.53 -0.69
N VAL A 80 -13.82 1.38 -0.92
CA VAL A 80 -12.66 1.53 -0.03
C VAL A 80 -13.11 2.00 1.36
N LEU A 81 -13.94 3.03 1.44
CA LEU A 81 -14.39 3.60 2.70
C LEU A 81 -15.25 2.62 3.50
N LYS A 82 -16.08 1.82 2.82
CA LYS A 82 -16.88 0.78 3.45
C LYS A 82 -15.98 -0.28 4.11
N ILE A 83 -15.02 -0.82 3.37
CA ILE A 83 -14.08 -1.82 3.92
C ILE A 83 -13.28 -1.21 5.07
N ALA A 84 -12.78 0.01 4.93
CA ALA A 84 -12.05 0.69 6.00
C ALA A 84 -12.91 0.79 7.26
N GLN A 85 -14.13 1.26 7.16
CA GLN A 85 -15.02 1.39 8.31
C GLN A 85 -15.29 0.03 8.99
N GLU A 86 -15.53 -1.02 8.22
CA GLU A 86 -15.71 -2.38 8.76
C GLU A 86 -14.46 -2.86 9.53
N GLN A 87 -13.26 -2.48 9.10
CA GLN A 87 -12.03 -2.84 9.80
C GLN A 87 -11.84 -2.04 11.09
N LEU A 88 -12.16 -0.74 11.08
CA LEU A 88 -12.08 0.10 12.26
C LEU A 88 -13.05 -0.35 13.36
N GLU A 89 -14.25 -0.78 12.98
CA GLU A 89 -15.24 -1.33 13.91
C GLU A 89 -14.77 -2.65 14.57
N LYS A 90 -14.02 -3.47 13.82
CA LYS A 90 -13.48 -4.74 14.35
C LYS A 90 -12.27 -4.55 15.27
N ASN A 91 -11.51 -3.47 15.09
CA ASN A 91 -10.27 -3.22 15.80
C ASN A 91 -10.35 -1.86 16.50
N PRO A 92 -10.81 -1.80 17.76
CA PRO A 92 -10.97 -0.54 18.50
C PRO A 92 -9.65 0.17 18.78
N ASN A 93 -8.53 -0.57 18.87
CA ASN A 93 -7.20 -0.02 19.06
C ASN A 93 -6.50 0.18 17.71
N HIS A 94 -6.94 1.19 16.97
CA HIS A 94 -6.44 1.47 15.62
C HIS A 94 -5.89 2.89 15.46
N SER A 95 -5.02 3.05 14.47
CA SER A 95 -4.59 4.34 13.92
C SER A 95 -4.95 4.37 12.43
N LEU A 96 -5.52 5.48 11.98
CA LEU A 96 -6.02 5.65 10.63
C LEU A 96 -5.19 6.68 9.85
N PHE A 97 -4.57 6.21 8.78
CA PHE A 97 -3.72 7.01 7.88
C PHE A 97 -4.42 7.12 6.53
N VAL A 98 -4.80 8.33 6.13
CA VAL A 98 -5.60 8.53 4.92
C VAL A 98 -4.80 9.24 3.85
N LEU A 99 -4.69 8.60 2.67
CA LEU A 99 -4.24 9.25 1.45
C LEU A 99 -5.46 9.62 0.62
N GLY A 100 -5.49 10.87 0.16
CA GLY A 100 -6.59 11.42 -0.62
C GLY A 100 -7.57 12.25 0.20
N GLU A 101 -7.91 13.41 -0.35
CA GLU A 101 -8.73 14.41 0.34
C GLU A 101 -10.17 13.93 0.60
N LEU A 102 -10.71 13.10 -0.30
CA LEU A 102 -12.09 12.63 -0.17
C LEU A 102 -12.25 11.70 1.04
N GLY A 103 -11.30 10.80 1.27
CA GLY A 103 -11.31 9.93 2.43
C GLY A 103 -11.13 10.69 3.72
N ARG A 104 -10.20 11.65 3.75
CA ARG A 104 -9.98 12.54 4.89
C ARG A 104 -11.27 13.23 5.29
N HIS A 105 -11.91 13.91 4.36
CA HIS A 105 -13.16 14.60 4.60
C HIS A 105 -14.30 13.67 5.07
N TYR A 106 -14.37 12.46 4.50
CA TYR A 106 -15.34 11.44 4.89
C TYR A 106 -15.23 11.05 6.37
N PHE A 107 -14.01 10.76 6.83
CA PHE A 107 -13.78 10.33 8.21
C PHE A 107 -13.95 11.49 9.20
N GLU A 108 -13.44 12.67 8.86
CA GLU A 108 -13.61 13.90 9.68
C GLU A 108 -15.09 14.24 9.90
N GLN A 109 -15.92 14.18 8.86
CA GLN A 109 -17.36 14.43 8.99
C GLN A 109 -18.09 13.43 9.90
N ARG A 110 -17.54 12.25 10.06
CA ARG A 110 -18.09 11.20 10.95
C ARG A 110 -17.50 11.20 12.34
N GLY A 111 -16.60 12.13 12.63
CA GLY A 111 -15.90 12.19 13.91
C GLY A 111 -14.94 11.02 14.14
N ILE A 112 -14.53 10.33 13.08
CA ILE A 112 -13.52 9.27 13.15
C ILE A 112 -12.15 9.93 13.17
N GLU A 113 -11.35 9.62 14.18
CA GLU A 113 -10.02 10.19 14.34
C GLU A 113 -9.07 9.67 13.25
N ILE A 114 -8.35 10.59 12.62
CA ILE A 114 -7.31 10.30 11.62
C ILE A 114 -5.99 10.91 12.06
N GLU A 115 -4.88 10.35 11.61
CA GLU A 115 -3.56 10.94 11.83
C GLU A 115 -3.45 12.27 11.08
N LYS A 116 -3.49 13.37 11.84
CA LYS A 116 -3.58 14.73 11.27
C LYS A 116 -2.30 15.16 10.56
N GLN A 117 -1.16 14.71 11.03
CA GLN A 117 0.14 15.04 10.43
C GLN A 117 0.37 14.28 9.12
N PHE A 118 -0.29 13.15 8.95
CA PHE A 118 -0.25 12.33 7.74
C PHE A 118 -1.19 12.94 6.69
N HIS A 119 -0.71 13.95 5.97
CA HIS A 119 -1.51 14.68 4.98
C HIS A 119 -0.92 14.52 3.58
N TYR A 120 -1.36 13.48 2.87
CA TYR A 120 -0.91 13.17 1.52
C TYR A 120 -2.08 13.11 0.54
N THR A 121 -1.89 13.77 -0.61
CA THR A 121 -2.77 13.63 -1.78
C THR A 121 -2.30 12.47 -2.65
N VAL A 122 -3.18 11.93 -3.50
CA VAL A 122 -2.84 10.85 -4.43
C VAL A 122 -2.44 11.35 -5.82
N GLN A 123 -2.46 12.65 -6.05
CA GLN A 123 -2.03 13.23 -7.32
C GLN A 123 -0.51 13.20 -7.45
N ASN A 124 -0.04 12.93 -8.69
CA ASN A 124 1.39 12.88 -9.04
C ASN A 124 2.22 12.03 -8.07
N PRO A 125 1.93 10.73 -7.95
CA PRO A 125 2.70 9.84 -7.10
C PRO A 125 4.17 9.79 -7.56
N THR A 126 5.10 9.84 -6.60
CA THR A 126 6.53 9.71 -6.84
C THR A 126 7.12 8.71 -5.86
N LEU A 127 8.25 8.11 -6.24
CA LEU A 127 8.98 7.19 -5.35
C LEU A 127 9.44 7.89 -4.06
N ASN A 128 9.86 9.15 -4.17
CA ASN A 128 10.27 9.93 -3.00
C ASN A 128 9.10 10.13 -2.02
N ARG A 129 7.91 10.46 -2.53
CA ARG A 129 6.71 10.59 -1.68
C ARG A 129 6.34 9.25 -1.04
N ALA A 130 6.38 8.15 -1.79
CA ALA A 130 6.12 6.81 -1.27
C ALA A 130 7.12 6.45 -0.15
N ARG A 131 8.39 6.83 -0.31
CA ARG A 131 9.41 6.65 0.73
C ARG A 131 9.09 7.42 1.99
N ASN A 132 8.74 8.70 1.89
CA ASN A 132 8.38 9.51 3.06
C ASN A 132 7.19 8.92 3.82
N ILE A 133 6.14 8.51 3.09
CA ILE A 133 4.97 7.83 3.67
C ILE A 133 5.40 6.56 4.40
N SER A 134 6.24 5.74 3.75
CA SER A 134 6.71 4.48 4.33
C SER A 134 7.57 4.71 5.58
N GLU A 135 8.43 5.71 5.59
CA GLU A 135 9.30 6.06 6.72
C GLU A 135 8.49 6.46 7.96
N GLU A 136 7.43 7.25 7.80
CA GLU A 136 6.53 7.60 8.91
C GLU A 136 5.88 6.35 9.53
N ILE A 137 5.35 5.45 8.71
CA ILE A 137 4.70 4.22 9.17
C ILE A 137 5.69 3.24 9.80
N ILE A 138 6.86 3.06 9.17
CA ILE A 138 7.92 2.18 9.68
C ILE A 138 8.45 2.67 11.03
N GLU A 139 8.55 3.98 11.22
CA GLU A 139 8.99 4.54 12.49
C GLU A 139 8.01 4.24 13.63
N LEU A 140 6.72 4.39 13.41
CA LEU A 140 5.68 4.03 14.38
C LEU A 140 5.72 2.53 14.72
N TYR A 141 5.91 1.70 13.70
CA TYR A 141 6.06 0.26 13.88
C TYR A 141 7.30 -0.09 14.71
N ARG A 142 8.46 0.52 14.42
CA ARG A 142 9.71 0.31 15.15
C ARG A 142 9.64 0.75 16.61
N LYS A 143 8.88 1.80 16.90
CA LYS A 143 8.63 2.30 18.27
C LYS A 143 7.64 1.44 19.05
N GLY A 144 6.98 0.47 18.42
CA GLY A 144 5.94 -0.34 19.02
C GLY A 144 4.62 0.40 19.22
N GLU A 145 4.43 1.51 18.48
CA GLU A 145 3.16 2.24 18.43
C GLU A 145 2.17 1.58 17.47
N LEU A 146 2.67 0.71 16.58
CA LEU A 146 1.89 -0.16 15.71
C LEU A 146 2.43 -1.60 15.81
N ASP A 147 1.54 -2.56 15.93
CA ASP A 147 1.84 -4.00 15.89
C ASP A 147 1.60 -4.62 14.52
N GLU A 148 0.59 -4.13 13.82
CA GLU A 148 0.22 -4.56 12.48
C GLU A 148 -0.11 -3.34 11.62
N VAL A 149 0.17 -3.44 10.33
CA VAL A 149 -0.18 -2.38 9.36
C VAL A 149 -0.83 -3.00 8.14
N TYR A 150 -1.98 -2.50 7.77
CA TYR A 150 -2.73 -2.88 6.58
C TYR A 150 -2.87 -1.70 5.63
N ILE A 151 -2.95 -2.00 4.33
CA ILE A 151 -3.31 -1.03 3.31
C ILE A 151 -4.63 -1.42 2.67
N ILE A 152 -5.52 -0.45 2.50
CA ILE A 152 -6.83 -0.60 1.86
C ILE A 152 -6.85 0.29 0.63
N TYR A 153 -6.99 -0.31 -0.54
CA TYR A 153 -6.89 0.38 -1.81
C TYR A 153 -7.70 -0.33 -2.89
N THR A 154 -7.83 0.30 -4.05
CA THR A 154 -8.46 -0.33 -5.21
C THR A 154 -7.41 -0.64 -6.27
N SER A 155 -7.33 -1.90 -6.67
CA SER A 155 -6.51 -2.35 -7.79
C SER A 155 -7.33 -2.43 -9.08
N MET A 156 -6.69 -2.14 -10.19
CA MET A 156 -7.26 -2.30 -11.52
C MET A 156 -6.95 -3.70 -12.03
N ILE A 157 -7.98 -4.55 -12.15
CA ILE A 157 -7.83 -5.91 -12.69
C ILE A 157 -7.67 -5.85 -14.23
N ASN A 158 -8.47 -5.02 -14.87
CA ASN A 158 -8.40 -4.75 -16.31
C ASN A 158 -9.00 -3.36 -16.63
N ALA A 159 -9.19 -3.06 -17.91
CA ALA A 159 -9.69 -1.74 -18.33
C ALA A 159 -11.12 -1.41 -17.86
N ILE A 160 -11.89 -2.41 -17.43
CA ILE A 160 -13.31 -2.28 -17.07
C ILE A 160 -13.57 -2.65 -15.61
N GLN A 161 -12.71 -3.49 -15.04
CA GLN A 161 -12.89 -4.10 -13.72
C GLN A 161 -11.86 -3.58 -12.71
N GLU A 162 -12.36 -3.13 -11.59
CA GLU A 162 -11.58 -2.76 -10.41
C GLU A 162 -12.00 -3.61 -9.20
N GLU A 163 -11.11 -3.80 -8.27
CA GLU A 163 -11.37 -4.53 -7.03
C GLU A 163 -10.75 -3.81 -5.85
N THR A 164 -11.53 -3.63 -4.79
CA THR A 164 -11.02 -3.10 -3.54
C THR A 164 -10.38 -4.21 -2.73
N GLN A 165 -9.16 -3.98 -2.29
CA GLN A 165 -8.34 -4.96 -1.57
C GLN A 165 -7.90 -4.42 -0.22
N ILE A 166 -7.65 -5.34 0.71
CA ILE A 166 -6.96 -5.10 1.96
C ILE A 166 -5.77 -6.05 2.02
N GLU A 167 -4.59 -5.51 2.25
CA GLU A 167 -3.36 -6.29 2.35
C GLU A 167 -2.57 -5.91 3.59
N GLN A 168 -1.95 -6.90 4.21
CA GLN A 168 -1.05 -6.67 5.34
C GLN A 168 0.32 -6.24 4.83
N LEU A 169 0.80 -5.08 5.27
CA LEU A 169 2.14 -4.58 4.98
C LEU A 169 3.15 -4.98 6.05
N LEU A 170 2.75 -4.93 7.32
CA LEU A 170 3.61 -5.27 8.46
C LEU A 170 2.82 -6.06 9.51
N PRO A 171 3.47 -7.03 10.17
CA PRO A 171 4.75 -7.63 9.80
C PRO A 171 4.70 -8.31 8.44
N LEU A 172 5.86 -8.42 7.80
CA LEU A 172 6.01 -9.14 6.54
C LEU A 172 5.81 -10.64 6.76
N LYS A 173 5.15 -11.30 5.82
CA LYS A 173 4.99 -12.76 5.83
C LYS A 173 6.04 -13.38 4.91
N LYS A 174 6.87 -14.29 5.43
CA LYS A 174 7.87 -15.00 4.62
C LYS A 174 7.24 -15.73 3.43
N ALA A 175 6.01 -16.21 3.56
CA ALA A 175 5.26 -16.87 2.51
C ALA A 175 5.01 -15.97 1.28
N ASP A 176 4.85 -14.66 1.47
CA ASP A 176 4.58 -13.71 0.38
C ASP A 176 5.78 -13.55 -0.56
N PHE A 177 6.99 -13.97 -0.14
CA PHE A 177 8.20 -13.97 -0.94
C PHE A 177 8.52 -15.31 -1.61
N ASN A 178 7.64 -16.31 -1.46
CA ASN A 178 7.81 -17.64 -2.05
C ASN A 178 7.24 -17.72 -3.48
N ILE A 179 7.11 -16.60 -4.17
CA ILE A 179 6.49 -16.50 -5.49
C ILE A 179 7.46 -17.00 -6.57
N GLN A 180 6.95 -17.85 -7.47
CA GLN A 180 7.62 -18.15 -8.73
C GLN A 180 7.54 -16.91 -9.63
N ILE A 181 8.67 -16.22 -9.79
CA ILE A 181 8.76 -15.05 -10.67
C ILE A 181 8.55 -15.50 -12.11
N PRO A 182 7.68 -14.84 -12.90
CA PRO A 182 7.51 -15.14 -14.30
C PRO A 182 8.85 -15.17 -15.03
N VAL A 183 9.04 -16.18 -15.89
CA VAL A 183 10.31 -16.44 -16.58
C VAL A 183 10.79 -15.26 -17.42
N ASP A 184 9.87 -14.41 -17.88
CA ASP A 184 10.18 -13.24 -18.70
C ASP A 184 10.96 -12.15 -17.93
N PHE A 185 10.78 -12.04 -16.61
CA PHE A 185 11.57 -11.13 -15.77
C PHE A 185 12.96 -11.69 -15.41
N LYS A 186 13.20 -12.98 -15.58
CA LYS A 186 14.53 -13.59 -15.33
C LYS A 186 15.55 -13.26 -16.41
N ARG A 187 15.13 -12.81 -17.58
CA ARG A 187 16.05 -12.56 -18.73
C ARG A 187 16.68 -11.17 -18.73
N GLU A 188 16.17 -10.22 -17.98
CA GLU A 188 16.82 -8.94 -17.71
C GLU A 188 17.71 -8.98 -16.46
N GLU A 189 18.27 -10.15 -16.14
CA GLU A 189 19.38 -10.22 -15.20
C GLU A 189 20.55 -9.41 -15.77
N LEU A 190 20.48 -8.11 -15.47
CA LEU A 190 21.58 -7.31 -14.98
C LEU A 190 22.96 -7.75 -15.48
N ALA A 191 23.26 -7.36 -16.66
CA ALA A 191 24.64 -6.97 -16.92
C ALA A 191 24.95 -5.71 -16.09
N LEU A 192 25.15 -5.88 -14.80
CA LEU A 192 25.87 -4.91 -13.98
C LEU A 192 27.30 -4.89 -14.52
N LYS A 193 27.52 -4.07 -15.54
CA LYS A 193 28.87 -3.68 -15.91
C LYS A 193 29.42 -2.88 -14.75
N PRO A 194 30.56 -3.29 -14.17
CA PRO A 194 31.25 -2.43 -13.25
C PRO A 194 31.54 -1.11 -13.95
N SER A 195 31.20 -0.01 -13.31
CA SER A 195 31.60 1.32 -13.75
C SER A 195 33.12 1.39 -13.75
N PRO A 196 33.75 2.00 -14.77
CA PRO A 196 35.20 2.19 -14.81
C PRO A 196 35.68 3.06 -13.67
#